data_d1bc83a3bfe4af5249fe4c78b72793d4
#
_entry.id   d1bc83a3bfe4af5249fe4c78b72793d4
#
_cell.length_a   1.000
_cell.length_b   1.000
_cell.length_c   1.000
_cell.angle_alpha   90.00
_cell.angle_beta   90.00
_cell.angle_gamma   90.00
#
_symmetry.space_group_name_H-M   'P 1'
#
loop_
_entity.id
_entity.type
_entity.pdbx_description
1 polymer ?
#
loop_
_entity_poly.entity_id
_entity_poly.type
_entity_poly.pdbx_seq_one_letter_code
_entity_poly.pdbx_strand_id
1 'polypeptide(L)'
;MTELILGLILFLGAHSVRIVADDWRTQKMEALGEKAFKGVHALISLLGFYLLVVGYGEARLQTVVIWNPPTATRHISLLLMLFSSILMVAAYIPRNHLKIRMGHPMVLSVKVWALSHLLANGNLADMLLFGAFLIWALLNFKSARVRDRVQVQLPDSNAEVNAGVISASLPEDVPVKPNLVATLITLAGGFALWAVITFVLHAKVVGVAPMG
;
A
#
# COMPACT_ATOMS: atom_id res chain seq x y z
N MET A 1 18.89 -0.52 13.84
CA MET A 1 18.95 -0.15 12.39
C MET A 1 19.05 -1.36 11.48
N THR A 2 19.88 -2.35 11.77
CA THR A 2 20.07 -3.54 10.92
C THR A 2 18.77 -4.29 10.67
N GLU A 3 17.99 -4.53 11.72
CA GLU A 3 16.68 -5.22 11.65
C GLU A 3 15.68 -4.44 10.78
N LEU A 4 15.68 -3.11 10.88
CA LEU A 4 14.84 -2.25 10.03
C LEU A 4 15.19 -2.41 8.55
N ILE A 5 16.49 -2.37 8.22
CA ILE A 5 16.97 -2.50 6.83
C ILE A 5 16.66 -3.91 6.29
N LEU A 6 16.91 -4.96 7.08
CA LEU A 6 16.58 -6.34 6.69
C LEU A 6 15.08 -6.52 6.50
N GLY A 7 14.27 -5.94 7.40
CA GLY A 7 12.81 -5.94 7.28
C GLY A 7 12.33 -5.26 6.01
N LEU A 8 12.89 -4.09 5.66
CA LEU A 8 12.60 -3.39 4.41
C LEU A 8 12.96 -4.24 3.18
N ILE A 9 14.13 -4.85 3.16
CA ILE A 9 14.58 -5.69 2.05
C ILE A 9 13.64 -6.90 1.88
N LEU A 10 13.32 -7.60 2.95
CA LEU A 10 12.45 -8.77 2.89
C LEU A 10 11.02 -8.40 2.52
N PHE A 11 10.44 -7.42 3.20
CA PHE A 11 9.05 -7.03 2.99
C PHE A 11 8.83 -6.40 1.61
N LEU A 12 9.54 -5.32 1.32
CA LEU A 12 9.41 -4.63 0.04
C LEU A 12 9.97 -5.45 -1.12
N GLY A 13 11.02 -6.27 -0.89
CA GLY A 13 11.56 -7.19 -1.87
C GLY A 13 10.51 -8.22 -2.32
N ALA A 14 9.85 -8.89 -1.37
CA ALA A 14 8.76 -9.82 -1.68
C ALA A 14 7.64 -9.13 -2.48
N HIS A 15 7.24 -7.92 -2.08
CA HIS A 15 6.20 -7.14 -2.74
C HIS A 15 6.64 -6.53 -4.09
N SER A 16 7.94 -6.47 -4.35
CA SER A 16 8.50 -5.94 -5.61
C SER A 16 8.62 -6.99 -6.72
N VAL A 17 8.48 -8.27 -6.41
CA VAL A 17 8.62 -9.35 -7.40
C VAL A 17 7.74 -9.13 -8.63
N ARG A 18 6.51 -8.68 -8.43
CA ARG A 18 5.59 -8.34 -9.53
C ARG A 18 6.01 -7.10 -10.33
N ILE A 19 6.87 -6.25 -9.78
CA ILE A 19 7.35 -5.03 -10.44
C ILE A 19 8.54 -5.34 -11.36
N VAL A 20 9.47 -6.17 -10.86
CA VAL A 20 10.78 -6.38 -11.50
C VAL A 20 10.91 -7.74 -12.18
N ALA A 21 10.11 -8.74 -11.82
CA ALA A 21 10.23 -10.12 -12.29
C ALA A 21 8.86 -10.82 -12.40
N ASP A 22 7.90 -10.20 -13.12
CA ASP A 22 6.52 -10.72 -13.24
C ASP A 22 6.49 -12.08 -13.97
N ASP A 23 7.31 -12.26 -15.02
CA ASP A 23 7.41 -13.52 -15.76
C ASP A 23 7.96 -14.66 -14.87
N TRP A 24 9.02 -14.39 -14.09
CA TRP A 24 9.54 -15.34 -13.13
C TRP A 24 8.50 -15.70 -12.06
N ARG A 25 7.77 -14.72 -11.57
CA ARG A 25 6.66 -14.91 -10.62
C ARG A 25 5.60 -15.85 -11.19
N THR A 26 5.18 -15.61 -12.43
CA THR A 26 4.17 -16.41 -13.13
C THR A 26 4.66 -17.85 -13.30
N GLN A 27 5.87 -18.07 -13.80
CA GLN A 27 6.47 -19.41 -13.94
C GLN A 27 6.57 -20.15 -12.60
N LYS A 28 6.97 -19.46 -11.53
CA LYS A 28 7.04 -20.08 -10.19
C LYS A 28 5.66 -20.40 -9.61
N MET A 29 4.67 -19.57 -9.89
CA MET A 29 3.30 -19.81 -9.47
C MET A 29 2.67 -21.00 -10.21
N GLU A 30 2.99 -21.19 -11.50
CA GLU A 30 2.60 -22.37 -12.28
C GLU A 30 3.31 -23.64 -11.79
N ALA A 31 4.61 -23.57 -11.52
CA ALA A 31 5.41 -24.74 -11.09
C ALA A 31 5.09 -25.22 -9.67
N LEU A 32 4.88 -24.30 -8.71
CA LEU A 32 4.64 -24.61 -7.30
C LEU A 32 3.14 -24.73 -6.96
N GLY A 33 2.29 -24.24 -7.83
CA GLY A 33 0.88 -23.99 -7.55
C GLY A 33 0.63 -22.71 -6.78
N GLU A 34 -0.51 -22.07 -7.06
CA GLU A 34 -0.87 -20.75 -6.52
C GLU A 34 -0.86 -20.70 -4.99
N LYS A 35 -1.38 -21.75 -4.33
CA LYS A 35 -1.49 -21.81 -2.85
C LYS A 35 -0.11 -21.86 -2.20
N ALA A 36 0.80 -22.70 -2.70
CA ALA A 36 2.15 -22.83 -2.16
C ALA A 36 2.95 -21.54 -2.38
N PHE A 37 2.88 -20.94 -3.58
CA PHE A 37 3.52 -19.66 -3.86
C PHE A 37 3.04 -18.55 -2.93
N LYS A 38 1.71 -18.41 -2.76
CA LYS A 38 1.13 -17.43 -1.83
C LYS A 38 1.52 -17.69 -0.39
N GLY A 39 1.62 -18.95 0.05
CA GLY A 39 2.08 -19.35 1.38
C GLY A 39 3.52 -18.90 1.65
N VAL A 40 4.44 -19.21 0.73
CA VAL A 40 5.85 -18.76 0.85
C VAL A 40 5.96 -17.25 0.86
N HIS A 41 5.25 -16.57 -0.05
CA HIS A 41 5.20 -15.10 -0.08
C HIS A 41 4.69 -14.52 1.24
N ALA A 42 3.63 -15.09 1.82
CA ALA A 42 3.07 -14.65 3.09
C ALA A 42 4.06 -14.82 4.24
N LEU A 43 4.76 -15.96 4.32
CA LEU A 43 5.78 -16.20 5.35
C LEU A 43 6.93 -15.20 5.28
N ILE A 44 7.47 -14.97 4.09
CA ILE A 44 8.54 -13.97 3.88
C ILE A 44 8.03 -12.56 4.26
N SER A 45 6.81 -12.22 3.86
CA SER A 45 6.20 -10.92 4.18
C SER A 45 5.97 -10.75 5.68
N LEU A 46 5.50 -11.78 6.39
CA LEU A 46 5.31 -11.76 7.84
C LEU A 46 6.64 -11.61 8.58
N LEU A 47 7.66 -12.34 8.18
CA LEU A 47 9.01 -12.20 8.74
C LEU A 47 9.56 -10.79 8.50
N GLY A 48 9.45 -10.29 7.26
CA GLY A 48 9.86 -8.93 6.92
C GLY A 48 9.09 -7.88 7.73
N PHE A 49 7.78 -8.04 7.89
CA PHE A 49 6.95 -7.15 8.70
C PHE A 49 7.33 -7.17 10.19
N TYR A 50 7.57 -8.35 10.75
CA TYR A 50 8.06 -8.49 12.13
C TYR A 50 9.37 -7.72 12.32
N LEU A 51 10.35 -7.91 11.43
CA LEU A 51 11.63 -7.19 11.49
C LEU A 51 11.47 -5.68 11.30
N LEU A 52 10.50 -5.23 10.48
CA LEU A 52 10.16 -3.81 10.35
C LEU A 52 9.66 -3.22 11.67
N VAL A 53 8.74 -3.91 12.35
CA VAL A 53 8.16 -3.43 13.61
C VAL A 53 9.20 -3.37 14.72
N VAL A 54 9.94 -4.47 14.93
CA VAL A 54 10.99 -4.54 15.95
C VAL A 54 12.13 -3.57 15.63
N GLY A 55 12.65 -3.64 14.40
CA GLY A 55 13.79 -2.82 13.99
C GLY A 55 13.48 -1.32 13.95
N TYR A 56 12.26 -0.92 13.61
CA TYR A 56 11.84 0.48 13.70
C TYR A 56 11.70 0.93 15.16
N GLY A 57 11.13 0.09 16.03
CA GLY A 57 11.06 0.36 17.47
C GLY A 57 12.44 0.62 18.09
N GLU A 58 13.42 -0.24 17.80
CA GLU A 58 14.79 -0.12 18.28
C GLU A 58 15.53 1.08 17.65
N ALA A 59 15.36 1.29 16.34
CA ALA A 59 16.01 2.39 15.63
C ALA A 59 15.59 3.77 16.15
N ARG A 60 14.37 3.90 16.65
CA ARG A 60 13.86 5.14 17.27
C ARG A 60 14.50 5.46 18.62
N LEU A 61 15.05 4.49 19.33
CA LEU A 61 15.75 4.72 20.59
C LEU A 61 17.09 5.44 20.37
N GLN A 62 17.69 5.28 19.21
CA GLN A 62 18.91 5.97 18.79
C GLN A 62 18.56 7.11 17.82
N THR A 63 18.15 8.24 18.36
CA THR A 63 17.58 9.34 17.57
C THR A 63 18.67 10.07 16.78
N VAL A 64 18.72 9.87 15.46
CA VAL A 64 19.50 10.68 14.53
C VAL A 64 18.55 11.62 13.82
N VAL A 65 18.53 12.88 14.22
CA VAL A 65 17.66 13.90 13.63
C VAL A 65 18.26 14.39 12.31
N ILE A 66 17.52 14.27 11.23
CA ILE A 66 17.88 14.75 9.88
C ILE A 66 17.29 16.15 9.65
N TRP A 67 16.03 16.37 10.10
CA TRP A 67 15.38 17.67 10.05
C TRP A 67 14.33 17.79 11.13
N ASN A 68 13.92 19.02 11.46
CA ASN A 68 12.88 19.28 12.45
C ASN A 68 11.60 19.75 11.74
N PRO A 69 10.55 18.92 11.68
CA PRO A 69 9.29 19.29 11.04
C PRO A 69 8.62 20.48 11.74
N PRO A 70 8.26 21.56 11.03
CA PRO A 70 7.45 22.63 11.59
C PRO A 70 6.07 22.14 12.03
N THR A 71 5.43 22.78 13.00
CA THR A 71 4.10 22.38 13.48
C THR A 71 3.06 22.32 12.36
N ALA A 72 3.15 23.23 11.38
CA ALA A 72 2.25 23.24 10.22
C ALA A 72 2.28 21.94 9.41
N THR A 73 3.45 21.30 9.26
CA THR A 73 3.55 20.05 8.51
C THR A 73 2.85 18.88 9.21
N ARG A 74 2.74 18.91 10.54
CA ARG A 74 1.95 17.91 11.31
C ARG A 74 0.47 18.00 10.98
N HIS A 75 -0.09 19.21 10.87
CA HIS A 75 -1.50 19.40 10.49
C HIS A 75 -1.76 18.96 9.04
N ILE A 76 -0.83 19.27 8.12
CA ILE A 76 -0.90 18.79 6.73
C ILE A 76 -0.87 17.26 6.71
N SER A 77 -0.01 16.65 7.54
CA SER A 77 0.10 15.19 7.62
C SER A 77 -1.18 14.52 8.13
N LEU A 78 -1.87 15.10 9.12
CA LEU A 78 -3.17 14.59 9.58
C LEU A 78 -4.21 14.60 8.46
N LEU A 79 -4.24 15.66 7.65
CA LEU A 79 -5.13 15.74 6.50
C LEU A 79 -4.77 14.71 5.43
N LEU A 80 -3.49 14.55 5.10
CA LEU A 80 -3.02 13.52 4.17
C LEU A 80 -3.34 12.11 4.67
N MET A 81 -3.25 11.86 5.98
CA MET A 81 -3.63 10.58 6.58
C MET A 81 -5.13 10.30 6.44
N LEU A 82 -5.99 11.31 6.52
CA LEU A 82 -7.42 11.16 6.21
C LEU A 82 -7.62 10.71 4.76
N PHE A 83 -6.96 11.38 3.79
CA PHE A 83 -7.03 10.95 2.38
C PHE A 83 -6.48 9.54 2.18
N SER A 84 -5.36 9.20 2.82
CA SER A 84 -4.79 7.85 2.77
C SER A 84 -5.78 6.80 3.28
N SER A 85 -6.43 7.05 4.40
CA SER A 85 -7.43 6.12 4.99
C SER A 85 -8.65 5.95 4.10
N ILE A 86 -9.14 7.02 3.46
CA ILE A 86 -10.22 6.95 2.48
C ILE A 86 -9.80 6.11 1.27
N LEU A 87 -8.61 6.32 0.74
CA LEU A 87 -8.07 5.53 -0.38
C LEU A 87 -7.88 4.06 -0.02
N MET A 88 -7.46 3.76 1.22
CA MET A 88 -7.34 2.40 1.71
C MET A 88 -8.69 1.69 1.71
N VAL A 89 -9.73 2.32 2.25
CA VAL A 89 -11.09 1.77 2.26
C VAL A 89 -11.65 1.66 0.84
N ALA A 90 -11.36 2.65 -0.03
CA ALA A 90 -11.77 2.63 -1.43
C ALA A 90 -11.26 1.39 -2.19
N ALA A 91 -10.11 0.84 -1.81
CA ALA A 91 -9.56 -0.35 -2.44
C ALA A 91 -10.43 -1.60 -2.25
N TYR A 92 -11.13 -1.70 -1.11
CA TYR A 92 -11.93 -2.87 -0.74
C TYR A 92 -13.40 -2.75 -1.11
N ILE A 93 -13.95 -1.54 -1.20
CA ILE A 93 -15.36 -1.35 -1.55
C ILE A 93 -15.50 -1.32 -3.07
N PRO A 94 -16.25 -2.24 -3.68
CA PRO A 94 -16.42 -2.26 -5.13
C PRO A 94 -17.31 -1.10 -5.59
N ARG A 95 -17.14 -0.69 -6.85
CA ARG A 95 -18.00 0.27 -7.55
C ARG A 95 -18.09 1.68 -6.93
N ASN A 96 -17.18 2.05 -5.99
CA ASN A 96 -17.09 3.43 -5.53
C ASN A 96 -16.39 4.31 -6.59
N HIS A 97 -16.72 5.59 -6.62
CA HIS A 97 -16.20 6.56 -7.61
C HIS A 97 -14.66 6.68 -7.55
N LEU A 98 -14.07 6.61 -6.34
CA LEU A 98 -12.62 6.76 -6.17
C LEU A 98 -11.86 5.58 -6.81
N LYS A 99 -12.33 4.35 -6.60
CA LYS A 99 -11.72 3.15 -7.17
C LYS A 99 -11.78 3.17 -8.70
N ILE A 100 -12.94 3.50 -9.26
CA ILE A 100 -13.14 3.57 -10.72
C ILE A 100 -12.25 4.66 -11.33
N ARG A 101 -12.18 5.84 -10.71
CA ARG A 101 -11.42 6.97 -11.26
C ARG A 101 -9.90 6.82 -11.12
N MET A 102 -9.44 6.22 -10.01
CA MET A 102 -8.01 6.16 -9.67
C MET A 102 -7.33 4.84 -10.09
N GLY A 103 -8.08 3.77 -10.32
CA GLY A 103 -7.60 2.44 -10.69
C GLY A 103 -6.95 1.69 -9.52
N HIS A 104 -5.91 2.25 -8.92
CA HIS A 104 -5.10 1.59 -7.88
C HIS A 104 -5.12 2.32 -6.53
N PRO A 105 -6.28 2.43 -5.84
CA PRO A 105 -6.42 3.24 -4.63
C PRO A 105 -5.58 2.72 -3.46
N MET A 106 -5.32 1.42 -3.34
CA MET A 106 -4.45 0.86 -2.29
C MET A 106 -3.01 1.38 -2.40
N VAL A 107 -2.43 1.34 -3.59
CA VAL A 107 -1.05 1.83 -3.81
C VAL A 107 -0.96 3.33 -3.62
N LEU A 108 -1.99 4.07 -4.04
CA LEU A 108 -2.10 5.51 -3.79
C LEU A 108 -2.21 5.82 -2.28
N SER A 109 -2.95 5.01 -1.53
CA SER A 109 -3.02 5.12 -0.07
C SER A 109 -1.64 5.00 0.57
N VAL A 110 -0.87 3.96 0.23
CA VAL A 110 0.50 3.77 0.75
C VAL A 110 1.40 4.95 0.38
N LYS A 111 1.28 5.49 -0.83
CA LYS A 111 2.04 6.65 -1.29
C LYS A 111 1.74 7.90 -0.47
N VAL A 112 0.46 8.19 -0.23
CA VAL A 112 0.03 9.34 0.59
C VAL A 112 0.39 9.13 2.06
N TRP A 113 0.25 7.91 2.59
CA TRP A 113 0.66 7.54 3.94
C TRP A 113 2.15 7.77 4.17
N ALA A 114 3.00 7.28 3.28
CA ALA A 114 4.44 7.43 3.40
C ALA A 114 4.88 8.90 3.30
N LEU A 115 4.31 9.66 2.36
CA LEU A 115 4.56 11.09 2.23
C LEU A 115 4.13 11.86 3.49
N SER A 116 2.95 11.56 4.03
CA SER A 116 2.44 12.16 5.26
C SER A 116 3.43 12.00 6.43
N HIS A 117 3.95 10.79 6.61
CA HIS A 117 4.90 10.51 7.69
C HIS A 117 6.27 11.17 7.46
N LEU A 118 6.75 11.27 6.22
CA LEU A 118 7.98 12.02 5.90
C LEU A 118 7.86 13.52 6.22
N LEU A 119 6.66 14.08 6.07
CA LEU A 119 6.39 15.49 6.43
C LEU A 119 6.26 15.71 7.95
N ALA A 120 5.84 14.68 8.70
CA ALA A 120 5.62 14.79 10.14
C ALA A 120 6.82 14.38 10.98
N ASN A 121 7.73 13.58 10.43
CA ASN A 121 8.86 12.97 11.15
C ASN A 121 10.18 13.32 10.49
N GLY A 122 11.22 13.49 11.29
CA GLY A 122 12.51 13.96 10.79
C GLY A 122 13.71 13.12 11.22
N ASN A 123 13.51 11.94 11.82
CA ASN A 123 14.60 11.07 12.23
C ASN A 123 15.03 10.15 11.07
N LEU A 124 16.27 9.69 11.11
CA LEU A 124 16.82 8.79 10.10
C LEU A 124 15.99 7.51 9.93
N ALA A 125 15.52 6.92 11.03
CA ALA A 125 14.67 5.73 10.98
C ALA A 125 13.36 5.99 10.20
N ASP A 126 12.74 7.16 10.41
CA ASP A 126 11.54 7.60 9.71
C ASP A 126 11.81 7.80 8.22
N MET A 127 12.92 8.48 7.90
CA MET A 127 13.33 8.71 6.51
C MET A 127 13.57 7.40 5.76
N LEU A 128 14.24 6.43 6.39
CA LEU A 128 14.49 5.13 5.79
C LEU A 128 13.17 4.34 5.60
N LEU A 129 12.35 4.24 6.64
CA LEU A 129 11.09 3.49 6.57
C LEU A 129 10.15 4.08 5.52
N PHE A 130 9.72 5.32 5.74
CA PHE A 130 8.71 5.95 4.90
C PHE A 130 9.25 6.30 3.51
N GLY A 131 10.54 6.63 3.37
CA GLY A 131 11.19 6.85 2.09
C GLY A 131 11.22 5.59 1.22
N ALA A 132 11.58 4.45 1.80
CA ALA A 132 11.56 3.17 1.08
C ALA A 132 10.15 2.79 0.62
N PHE A 133 9.14 2.94 1.49
CA PHE A 133 7.73 2.69 1.11
C PHE A 133 7.23 3.67 0.05
N LEU A 134 7.64 4.94 0.10
CA LEU A 134 7.26 5.93 -0.93
C LEU A 134 7.84 5.57 -2.29
N ILE A 135 9.13 5.24 -2.35
CA ILE A 135 9.80 4.81 -3.59
C ILE A 135 9.13 3.55 -4.13
N TRP A 136 8.90 2.55 -3.28
CA TRP A 136 8.20 1.33 -3.67
C TRP A 136 6.79 1.62 -4.23
N ALA A 137 6.02 2.47 -3.56
CA ALA A 137 4.66 2.80 -4.00
C ALA A 137 4.65 3.56 -5.33
N LEU A 138 5.64 4.43 -5.58
CA LEU A 138 5.81 5.12 -6.87
C LEU A 138 6.10 4.13 -7.99
N LEU A 139 7.04 3.20 -7.78
CA LEU A 139 7.42 2.18 -8.76
C LEU A 139 6.26 1.21 -9.03
N ASN A 140 5.59 0.75 -7.97
CA ASN A 140 4.44 -0.14 -8.08
C ASN A 140 3.29 0.52 -8.84
N PHE A 141 2.96 1.78 -8.53
CA PHE A 141 1.92 2.52 -9.24
C PHE A 141 2.25 2.67 -10.73
N LYS A 142 3.51 3.03 -11.06
CA LYS A 142 3.96 3.11 -12.45
C LYS A 142 3.82 1.77 -13.17
N SER A 143 4.29 0.70 -12.56
CA SER A 143 4.20 -0.67 -13.12
C SER A 143 2.75 -1.10 -13.32
N ALA A 144 1.86 -0.85 -12.36
CA ALA A 144 0.45 -1.16 -12.47
C ALA A 144 -0.22 -0.40 -13.64
N ARG A 145 0.05 0.89 -13.78
CA ARG A 145 -0.47 1.70 -14.90
C ARG A 145 0.04 1.26 -16.27
N VAL A 146 1.27 0.75 -16.34
CA VAL A 146 1.80 0.17 -17.60
C VAL A 146 1.02 -1.11 -17.93
N ARG A 147 0.80 -2.00 -16.99
CA ARG A 147 0.01 -3.23 -17.20
C ARG A 147 -1.41 -2.91 -17.68
N ASP A 148 -2.10 -1.94 -17.05
CA ASP A 148 -3.43 -1.53 -17.50
C ASP A 148 -3.45 -1.09 -18.99
N ARG A 149 -2.44 -0.33 -19.40
CA ARG A 149 -2.35 0.13 -20.80
C ARG A 149 -2.10 -1.02 -21.78
N VAL A 150 -1.26 -1.98 -21.42
CA VAL A 150 -0.98 -3.17 -22.24
C VAL A 150 -2.23 -4.01 -22.40
N GLN A 151 -3.01 -4.22 -21.32
CA GLN A 151 -4.27 -4.98 -21.39
C GLN A 151 -5.30 -4.32 -22.32
N VAL A 152 -5.41 -2.99 -22.32
CA VAL A 152 -6.32 -2.27 -23.22
C VAL A 152 -5.89 -2.36 -24.69
N GLN A 153 -4.61 -2.61 -24.98
CA GLN A 153 -4.07 -2.66 -26.34
C GLN A 153 -4.06 -4.06 -26.98
N LEU A 154 -4.25 -5.12 -26.19
CA LEU A 154 -4.31 -6.48 -26.72
C LEU A 154 -5.75 -6.77 -27.19
N PRO A 155 -5.99 -7.07 -28.48
CA PRO A 155 -7.28 -7.55 -28.93
C PRO A 155 -7.58 -8.92 -28.29
N ASP A 156 -8.84 -9.21 -28.04
CA ASP A 156 -9.41 -10.34 -27.28
C ASP A 156 -9.01 -11.77 -27.69
N SER A 157 -7.98 -12.00 -28.49
CA SER A 157 -7.61 -13.34 -28.94
C SER A 157 -7.04 -14.27 -27.84
N ASN A 158 -6.75 -13.76 -26.64
CA ASN A 158 -6.20 -14.56 -25.53
C ASN A 158 -7.00 -14.45 -24.22
N ALA A 159 -8.20 -13.90 -24.24
CA ALA A 159 -9.05 -13.76 -23.06
C ALA A 159 -9.45 -15.14 -22.49
N GLU A 160 -9.57 -16.17 -23.31
CA GLU A 160 -9.99 -17.50 -22.88
C GLU A 160 -8.93 -18.28 -22.08
N VAL A 161 -7.64 -18.00 -22.30
CA VAL A 161 -6.56 -18.77 -21.66
C VAL A 161 -6.19 -18.23 -20.28
N ASN A 162 -6.38 -16.95 -20.01
CA ASN A 162 -6.03 -16.32 -18.71
C ASN A 162 -7.23 -16.07 -17.77
N ALA A 163 -8.45 -16.37 -18.19
CA ALA A 163 -9.68 -16.15 -17.41
C ALA A 163 -9.84 -17.13 -16.24
N GLY A 164 -8.98 -18.13 -16.10
CA GLY A 164 -9.10 -19.18 -15.09
C GLY A 164 -8.73 -18.79 -13.66
N VAL A 165 -8.12 -17.64 -13.40
CA VAL A 165 -7.47 -17.42 -12.09
C VAL A 165 -7.95 -16.20 -11.31
N ILE A 166 -8.52 -15.18 -11.90
CA ILE A 166 -9.12 -14.07 -11.12
C ILE A 166 -10.20 -13.36 -11.95
N SER A 167 -11.38 -13.88 -11.95
CA SER A 167 -12.57 -13.01 -11.96
C SER A 167 -13.83 -13.85 -11.79
N ALA A 168 -14.55 -13.63 -10.72
CA ALA A 168 -16.00 -13.75 -10.80
C ALA A 168 -16.41 -12.77 -11.91
N SER A 169 -16.68 -13.33 -13.08
CA SER A 169 -16.94 -12.67 -14.34
C SER A 169 -18.02 -11.59 -14.21
N LEU A 170 -17.63 -10.35 -14.36
CA LEU A 170 -18.55 -9.35 -14.90
C LEU A 170 -18.47 -9.44 -16.43
N PRO A 171 -19.59 -9.37 -17.18
CA PRO A 171 -19.57 -9.32 -18.62
C PRO A 171 -18.71 -8.13 -19.10
N GLU A 172 -17.88 -8.35 -20.10
CA GLU A 172 -16.76 -7.50 -20.52
C GLU A 172 -17.16 -6.13 -21.12
N ASP A 173 -18.43 -5.87 -21.36
CA ASP A 173 -18.89 -4.68 -22.09
C ASP A 173 -19.86 -3.75 -21.31
N VAL A 174 -20.06 -3.95 -20.02
CA VAL A 174 -20.89 -3.02 -19.25
C VAL A 174 -19.95 -2.04 -18.51
N PRO A 175 -19.95 -0.75 -18.88
CA PRO A 175 -19.19 0.25 -18.12
C PRO A 175 -19.64 0.19 -16.66
N VAL A 176 -18.72 -0.17 -15.77
CA VAL A 176 -19.01 -0.30 -14.33
C VAL A 176 -19.45 1.07 -13.82
N LYS A 177 -20.79 1.24 -13.71
CA LYS A 177 -21.36 2.50 -13.21
C LYS A 177 -21.00 2.66 -11.74
N PRO A 178 -20.45 3.82 -11.37
CA PRO A 178 -20.17 4.12 -9.98
C PRO A 178 -21.45 4.12 -9.15
N ASN A 179 -21.35 3.70 -7.89
CA ASN A 179 -22.45 3.66 -6.95
C ASN A 179 -22.23 4.72 -5.87
N LEU A 180 -23.18 5.64 -5.72
CA LEU A 180 -23.11 6.69 -4.71
C LEU A 180 -23.08 6.13 -3.29
N VAL A 181 -23.90 5.11 -2.99
CA VAL A 181 -23.94 4.46 -1.67
C VAL A 181 -22.56 3.86 -1.33
N ALA A 182 -21.95 3.13 -2.28
CA ALA A 182 -20.61 2.59 -2.11
C ALA A 182 -19.58 3.69 -1.84
N THR A 183 -19.72 4.84 -2.47
CA THR A 183 -18.83 6.00 -2.25
C THR A 183 -19.05 6.62 -0.86
N LEU A 184 -20.28 6.78 -0.42
CA LEU A 184 -20.59 7.29 0.93
C LEU A 184 -20.07 6.34 2.01
N ILE A 185 -20.24 5.02 1.84
CA ILE A 185 -19.66 4.01 2.73
C ILE A 185 -18.14 4.11 2.74
N THR A 186 -17.50 4.33 1.59
CA THR A 186 -16.05 4.51 1.48
C THR A 186 -15.58 5.74 2.26
N LEU A 187 -16.24 6.87 2.12
CA LEU A 187 -15.90 8.11 2.82
C LEU A 187 -16.09 7.97 4.32
N ALA A 188 -17.25 7.44 4.76
CA ALA A 188 -17.54 7.22 6.18
C ALA A 188 -16.58 6.21 6.81
N GLY A 189 -16.30 5.08 6.13
CA GLY A 189 -15.35 4.08 6.58
C GLY A 189 -13.91 4.58 6.63
N GLY A 190 -13.50 5.39 5.64
CA GLY A 190 -12.18 6.02 5.63
C GLY A 190 -12.00 7.04 6.75
N PHE A 191 -13.02 7.85 7.02
CA PHE A 191 -13.03 8.78 8.15
C PHE A 191 -12.98 8.03 9.48
N ALA A 192 -13.79 6.99 9.66
CA ALA A 192 -13.79 6.16 10.87
C ALA A 192 -12.42 5.48 11.09
N LEU A 193 -11.83 4.91 10.04
CA LEU A 193 -10.50 4.31 10.08
C LEU A 193 -9.44 5.33 10.51
N TRP A 194 -9.46 6.52 9.90
CA TRP A 194 -8.56 7.61 10.26
C TRP A 194 -8.73 8.02 11.72
N ALA A 195 -9.96 8.20 12.20
CA ALA A 195 -10.23 8.60 13.57
C ALA A 195 -9.74 7.54 14.58
N VAL A 196 -10.03 6.27 14.32
CA VAL A 196 -9.58 5.15 15.18
C VAL A 196 -8.05 5.07 15.22
N ILE A 197 -7.39 5.16 14.06
CA ILE A 197 -5.93 5.14 14.02
C ILE A 197 -5.35 6.35 14.75
N THR A 198 -5.82 7.56 14.45
CA THR A 198 -5.24 8.80 14.97
C THR A 198 -5.45 8.95 16.47
N PHE A 199 -6.68 8.72 16.97
CA PHE A 199 -7.02 9.03 18.36
C PHE A 199 -6.89 7.84 19.30
N VAL A 200 -6.88 6.60 18.80
CA VAL A 200 -6.88 5.40 19.65
C VAL A 200 -5.64 4.54 19.44
N LEU A 201 -5.38 4.13 18.19
CA LEU A 201 -4.35 3.10 17.92
C LEU A 201 -2.94 3.67 17.88
N HIS A 202 -2.74 4.86 17.32
CA HIS A 202 -1.40 5.39 17.08
C HIS A 202 -0.62 5.55 18.41
N ALA A 203 -1.21 6.14 19.43
CA ALA A 203 -0.58 6.28 20.74
C ALA A 203 -0.34 4.93 21.43
N LYS A 204 -1.28 3.97 21.27
CA LYS A 204 -1.18 2.65 21.91
C LYS A 204 -0.17 1.72 21.24
N VAL A 205 -0.07 1.78 19.92
CA VAL A 205 0.76 0.86 19.12
C VAL A 205 2.14 1.46 18.84
N VAL A 206 2.19 2.75 18.49
CA VAL A 206 3.43 3.44 18.12
C VAL A 206 4.06 4.18 19.32
N GLY A 207 3.28 4.41 20.38
CA GLY A 207 3.75 5.11 21.59
C GLY A 207 3.84 6.62 21.46
N VAL A 208 3.32 7.23 20.37
CA VAL A 208 3.34 8.67 20.11
C VAL A 208 1.95 9.13 19.70
N ALA A 209 1.46 10.21 20.30
CA ALA A 209 0.22 10.85 19.88
C ALA A 209 0.47 11.73 18.63
N PRO A 210 -0.34 11.60 17.56
CA PRO A 210 -0.14 12.38 16.33
C PRO A 210 -0.31 13.89 16.50
N MET A 211 -1.02 14.31 17.55
CA MET A 211 -1.33 15.71 17.85
C MET A 211 -0.63 16.22 19.14
N GLY A 212 0.25 15.41 19.73
CA GLY A 212 0.99 15.77 20.95
C GLY A 212 2.25 16.60 20.70
#